data_bf6ec279aa8773e98e77cb29fba17cfb
#
_entry.id   bf6ec279aa8773e98e77cb29fba17cfb
#
_cell.length_a   1.000
_cell.length_b   1.000
_cell.length_c   1.000
_cell.angle_alpha   90.00
_cell.angle_beta   90.00
_cell.angle_gamma   90.00
#
_symmetry.space_group_name_H-M   'P 1'
#
loop_
_entity.id
_entity.type
_entity.pdbx_description
1 polymer ?
#
loop_
_entity_poly.entity_id
_entity_poly.type
_entity_poly.pdbx_seq_one_letter_code
_entity_poly.pdbx_strand_id
1 'polypeptide(L)'
;MKLKNIRIDDLCGFAVTDSENPRFTLETENELENAFISSYSLKVKSDEAVLWQTEEQSSTVDNIVYGGRALLPCTVYTVEATVCDNYGNKAEKTAEFETGFLSGDFPAEWITKPNYHVGFRKSPIPLVFKRQFLLSGKVKKARLYSTAFGIYSFTLCGKEISDDRFAPGFTSFEDRLQYQVYDIAPFLEEKNELVFTVAGGWAVGIFGLNR
;
A
#
# COMPACT_ATOMS: atom_id res chain seq x y z
N MET A 1 1.52 4.16 29.42
CA MET A 1 0.95 4.31 28.05
C MET A 1 1.99 3.97 26.99
N LYS A 2 1.59 3.32 25.90
CA LYS A 2 2.45 2.98 24.76
C LYS A 2 1.71 3.30 23.46
N LEU A 3 2.38 3.94 22.49
CA LEU A 3 1.88 4.10 21.13
C LEU A 3 2.34 2.89 20.29
N LYS A 4 1.41 1.98 20.01
CA LYS A 4 1.69 0.72 19.31
C LYS A 4 1.99 0.93 17.84
N ASN A 5 1.06 1.60 17.14
CA ASN A 5 1.14 1.82 15.71
C ASN A 5 0.63 3.20 15.33
N ILE A 6 1.14 3.67 14.21
CA ILE A 6 0.53 4.73 13.41
C ILE A 6 0.03 4.02 12.15
N ARG A 7 -1.29 4.00 11.94
CA ARG A 7 -1.88 3.48 10.70
C ARG A 7 -2.10 4.63 9.73
N ILE A 8 -1.87 4.37 8.48
CA ILE A 8 -2.07 5.30 7.37
C ILE A 8 -3.08 4.67 6.43
N ASP A 9 -4.27 5.28 6.28
CA ASP A 9 -5.42 4.74 5.54
C ASP A 9 -5.67 3.25 5.89
N ASP A 10 -5.67 2.94 7.20
CA ASP A 10 -5.79 1.61 7.79
C ASP A 10 -4.63 0.63 7.54
N LEU A 11 -3.58 1.04 6.85
CA LEU A 11 -2.38 0.24 6.62
C LEU A 11 -1.37 0.42 7.75
N CYS A 12 -0.61 -0.65 8.03
CA CYS A 12 0.47 -0.69 9.02
C CYS A 12 1.75 -1.23 8.38
N GLY A 13 2.90 -0.77 8.84
CA GLY A 13 4.20 -1.19 8.30
C GLY A 13 4.50 -0.51 6.98
N PHE A 14 4.67 -1.28 5.90
CA PHE A 14 4.85 -0.73 4.57
C PHE A 14 3.51 -0.24 4.01
N ALA A 15 3.21 1.04 4.24
CA ALA A 15 1.97 1.68 3.81
C ALA A 15 2.18 2.49 2.53
N VAL A 16 1.39 2.20 1.50
CA VAL A 16 1.33 3.00 0.27
C VAL A 16 -0.11 3.43 0.06
N THR A 17 -0.33 4.72 -0.17
CA THR A 17 -1.67 5.29 -0.36
C THR A 17 -1.75 6.16 -1.61
N ASP A 18 -2.90 6.14 -2.29
CA ASP A 18 -3.25 7.08 -3.36
C ASP A 18 -4.11 8.25 -2.87
N SER A 19 -4.30 8.36 -1.55
CA SER A 19 -5.04 9.48 -0.99
C SER A 19 -4.19 10.76 -1.04
N GLU A 20 -4.75 11.83 -1.59
CA GLU A 20 -4.15 13.17 -1.50
C GLU A 20 -4.17 13.70 -0.06
N ASN A 21 -5.11 13.20 0.76
CA ASN A 21 -5.27 13.54 2.16
C ASN A 21 -5.35 12.25 3.00
N PRO A 22 -4.23 11.54 3.20
CA PRO A 22 -4.22 10.30 3.96
C PRO A 22 -4.72 10.52 5.40
N ARG A 23 -5.28 9.46 5.98
CA ARG A 23 -5.79 9.47 7.34
C ARG A 23 -4.85 8.74 8.26
N PHE A 24 -4.64 9.30 9.43
CA PHE A 24 -3.81 8.70 10.47
C PHE A 24 -4.66 8.23 11.63
N THR A 25 -4.38 7.02 12.10
CA THR A 25 -4.96 6.46 13.33
C THR A 25 -3.82 6.07 14.26
N LEU A 26 -3.89 6.54 15.53
CA LEU A 26 -2.87 6.29 16.53
C LEU A 26 -3.35 5.17 17.47
N GLU A 27 -2.82 3.97 17.30
CA GLU A 27 -3.14 2.82 18.15
C GLU A 27 -2.35 2.88 19.46
N THR A 28 -3.05 3.06 20.56
CA THR A 28 -2.45 3.16 21.90
C THR A 28 -2.82 1.97 22.78
N GLU A 29 -1.99 1.68 23.76
CA GLU A 29 -2.20 0.70 24.80
C GLU A 29 -1.93 1.35 26.15
N ASN A 30 -2.92 1.28 27.03
CA ASN A 30 -2.83 1.78 28.40
C ASN A 30 -3.00 0.61 29.36
N GLU A 31 -2.12 0.55 30.37
CA GLU A 31 -2.20 -0.44 31.45
C GLU A 31 -2.96 0.09 32.68
N LEU A 32 -3.19 1.40 32.72
CA LEU A 32 -3.88 2.07 33.84
C LEU A 32 -5.39 2.09 33.58
N GLU A 33 -6.16 1.82 34.66
CA GLU A 33 -7.62 1.96 34.62
C GLU A 33 -8.02 3.41 34.37
N ASN A 34 -9.07 3.61 33.56
CA ASN A 34 -9.59 4.93 33.20
C ASN A 34 -8.58 5.85 32.51
N ALA A 35 -7.48 5.29 31.95
CA ALA A 35 -6.56 6.05 31.12
C ALA A 35 -7.17 6.30 29.73
N PHE A 36 -7.13 7.55 29.28
CA PHE A 36 -7.56 7.96 27.94
C PHE A 36 -6.59 9.01 27.40
N ILE A 37 -6.54 9.12 26.07
CA ILE A 37 -5.73 10.15 25.43
C ILE A 37 -6.36 11.53 25.71
N SER A 38 -5.57 12.45 26.23
CA SER A 38 -5.97 13.84 26.49
C SER A 38 -5.53 14.79 25.38
N SER A 39 -4.42 14.47 24.73
CA SER A 39 -3.91 15.27 23.60
C SER A 39 -3.02 14.44 22.70
N TYR A 40 -2.86 14.92 21.47
CA TYR A 40 -1.89 14.37 20.51
C TYR A 40 -1.25 15.50 19.70
N SER A 41 -0.09 15.19 19.13
CA SER A 41 0.50 15.96 18.05
C SER A 41 0.96 15.04 16.94
N LEU A 42 0.82 15.51 15.71
CA LEU A 42 1.27 14.83 14.50
C LEU A 42 2.11 15.79 13.67
N LYS A 43 3.17 15.24 13.07
CA LYS A 43 4.02 15.97 12.13
C LYS A 43 4.33 15.07 10.93
N VAL A 44 4.09 15.59 9.73
CA VAL A 44 4.43 14.92 8.47
C VAL A 44 5.57 15.67 7.80
N LYS A 45 6.60 14.90 7.41
CA LYS A 45 7.84 15.40 6.83
C LYS A 45 8.13 14.72 5.49
N SER A 46 8.83 15.46 4.61
CA SER A 46 9.56 14.90 3.48
C SER A 46 11.02 15.29 3.69
N ASP A 47 11.88 14.28 3.84
CA ASP A 47 13.25 14.47 4.35
C ASP A 47 13.24 15.30 5.65
N GLU A 48 13.95 16.45 5.66
CA GLU A 48 14.00 17.34 6.83
C GLU A 48 12.88 18.41 6.83
N ALA A 49 12.11 18.53 5.77
CA ALA A 49 11.09 19.57 5.63
C ALA A 49 9.76 19.14 6.26
N VAL A 50 9.24 19.94 7.19
CA VAL A 50 7.90 19.77 7.74
C VAL A 50 6.88 20.27 6.73
N LEU A 51 6.00 19.37 6.27
CA LEU A 51 4.92 19.68 5.33
C LEU A 51 3.62 20.04 6.04
N TRP A 52 3.41 19.43 7.21
CA TRP A 52 2.23 19.63 8.01
C TRP A 52 2.47 19.23 9.46
N GLN A 53 1.79 19.92 10.36
CA GLN A 53 1.71 19.54 11.76
C GLN A 53 0.36 19.94 12.35
N THR A 54 -0.12 19.16 13.31
CA THR A 54 -1.30 19.47 14.10
C THR A 54 -1.08 19.07 15.55
N GLU A 55 -1.75 19.81 16.45
CA GLU A 55 -1.78 19.50 17.88
C GLU A 55 -3.21 19.71 18.37
N GLU A 56 -3.78 18.70 19.03
CA GLU A 56 -5.16 18.76 19.49
C GLU A 56 -5.31 18.22 20.92
N GLN A 57 -6.16 18.89 21.70
CA GLN A 57 -6.66 18.41 22.98
C GLN A 57 -7.89 17.54 22.71
N SER A 58 -7.66 16.27 22.43
CA SER A 58 -8.70 15.34 22.00
C SER A 58 -8.38 13.93 22.45
N SER A 59 -9.41 13.20 22.86
CA SER A 59 -9.33 11.76 23.10
C SER A 59 -9.50 10.92 21.82
N THR A 60 -9.92 11.55 20.72
CA THR A 60 -10.10 10.87 19.44
C THR A 60 -8.81 10.96 18.65
N VAL A 61 -8.20 9.82 18.42
CA VAL A 61 -6.93 9.66 17.68
C VAL A 61 -7.09 8.84 16.42
N ASP A 62 -8.33 8.72 15.97
CA ASP A 62 -8.73 8.00 14.75
C ASP A 62 -9.06 8.97 13.64
N ASN A 63 -8.76 8.58 12.39
CA ASN A 63 -9.12 9.34 11.20
C ASN A 63 -8.63 10.80 11.20
N ILE A 64 -7.43 11.06 11.72
CA ILE A 64 -6.81 12.38 11.68
C ILE A 64 -6.40 12.63 10.21
N VAL A 65 -7.11 13.55 9.56
CA VAL A 65 -6.92 13.81 8.12
C VAL A 65 -5.72 14.71 7.90
N TYR A 66 -4.85 14.32 6.97
CA TYR A 66 -3.76 15.18 6.51
C TYR A 66 -4.31 16.48 5.91
N GLY A 67 -3.84 17.61 6.38
CA GLY A 67 -4.26 18.96 5.93
C GLY A 67 -3.09 19.84 5.49
N GLY A 68 -1.99 19.22 5.07
CA GLY A 68 -0.78 19.93 4.68
C GLY A 68 -0.70 20.30 3.21
N ARG A 69 0.53 20.53 2.74
CA ARG A 69 0.80 20.79 1.33
C ARG A 69 0.52 19.54 0.50
N ALA A 70 0.17 19.73 -0.78
CA ALA A 70 -0.04 18.62 -1.71
C ALA A 70 1.15 17.63 -1.67
N LEU A 71 0.82 16.36 -1.54
CA LEU A 71 1.79 15.27 -1.60
C LEU A 71 2.22 15.03 -3.06
N LEU A 72 3.45 14.58 -3.24
CA LEU A 72 3.99 14.21 -4.55
C LEU A 72 3.82 12.71 -4.78
N PRO A 73 3.61 12.24 -6.01
CA PRO A 73 3.50 10.81 -6.30
C PRO A 73 4.82 10.07 -6.06
N CYS A 74 4.73 8.77 -5.77
CA CYS A 74 5.86 7.85 -5.56
C CYS A 74 6.91 8.36 -4.56
N THR A 75 6.47 9.10 -3.53
CA THR A 75 7.33 9.80 -2.58
C THR A 75 7.15 9.23 -1.18
N VAL A 76 8.27 9.09 -0.46
CA VAL A 76 8.28 8.64 0.95
C VAL A 76 8.11 9.83 1.88
N TYR A 77 7.28 9.65 2.90
CA TYR A 77 7.03 10.62 3.95
C TYR A 77 7.20 9.98 5.31
N THR A 78 7.65 10.76 6.27
CA THR A 78 7.77 10.36 7.68
C THR A 78 6.66 11.01 8.49
N VAL A 79 6.00 10.23 9.32
CA VAL A 79 5.01 10.68 10.30
C VAL A 79 5.60 10.52 11.69
N GLU A 80 5.69 11.61 12.44
CA GLU A 80 6.04 11.62 13.85
C GLU A 80 4.78 11.90 14.66
N ALA A 81 4.47 11.05 15.62
CA ALA A 81 3.32 11.20 16.50
C ALA A 81 3.74 11.19 17.96
N THR A 82 3.15 12.09 18.75
CA THR A 82 3.22 12.10 20.20
C THR A 82 1.80 12.06 20.74
N VAL A 83 1.54 11.21 21.73
CA VAL A 83 0.27 11.17 22.48
C VAL A 83 0.53 11.40 23.96
N CYS A 84 -0.41 12.04 24.63
CA CYS A 84 -0.40 12.28 26.07
C CYS A 84 -1.71 11.77 26.69
N ASP A 85 -1.64 11.04 27.81
CA ASP A 85 -2.84 10.59 28.51
C ASP A 85 -3.27 11.59 29.61
N ASN A 86 -4.43 11.32 30.21
CA ASN A 86 -4.98 12.13 31.31
C ASN A 86 -4.17 12.10 32.60
N TYR A 87 -3.16 11.22 32.68
CA TYR A 87 -2.21 11.16 33.81
C TYR A 87 -0.89 11.86 33.48
N GLY A 88 -0.75 12.43 32.30
CA GLY A 88 0.46 13.14 31.84
C GLY A 88 1.55 12.24 31.29
N ASN A 89 1.30 10.94 31.11
CA ASN A 89 2.26 10.06 30.44
C ASN A 89 2.29 10.35 28.95
N LYS A 90 3.50 10.34 28.37
CA LYS A 90 3.73 10.56 26.95
C LYS A 90 4.26 9.32 26.26
N ALA A 91 3.84 9.12 25.02
CA ALA A 91 4.43 8.11 24.15
C ALA A 91 4.60 8.69 22.74
N GLU A 92 5.70 8.31 22.10
CA GLU A 92 6.09 8.79 20.77
C GLU A 92 6.32 7.62 19.84
N LYS A 93 6.04 7.84 18.56
CA LYS A 93 6.34 6.88 17.51
C LYS A 93 6.54 7.60 16.18
N THR A 94 7.40 7.00 15.37
CA THR A 94 7.61 7.39 13.98
C THR A 94 7.20 6.26 13.07
N ALA A 95 6.57 6.59 11.95
CA ALA A 95 6.24 5.67 10.87
C ALA A 95 6.58 6.32 9.52
N GLU A 96 6.73 5.50 8.50
CA GLU A 96 6.89 5.96 7.12
C GLU A 96 5.68 5.51 6.29
N PHE A 97 5.34 6.29 5.28
CA PHE A 97 4.43 5.89 4.23
C PHE A 97 4.92 6.41 2.88
N GLU A 98 4.45 5.77 1.82
CA GLU A 98 4.69 6.21 0.45
C GLU A 98 3.37 6.61 -0.19
N THR A 99 3.41 7.59 -1.08
CA THR A 99 2.32 7.81 -2.02
C THR A 99 2.50 6.89 -3.22
N GLY A 100 1.37 6.39 -3.74
CA GLY A 100 1.33 5.75 -5.05
C GLY A 100 1.33 6.79 -6.18
N PHE A 101 0.53 6.57 -7.21
CA PHE A 101 0.45 7.51 -8.35
C PHE A 101 -0.48 8.69 -8.08
N LEU A 102 -1.20 8.71 -6.95
CA LEU A 102 -2.23 9.68 -6.60
C LEU A 102 -3.30 9.75 -7.72
N SER A 103 -3.57 10.93 -8.25
CA SER A 103 -4.46 11.14 -9.40
C SER A 103 -3.81 10.88 -10.77
N GLY A 104 -2.55 10.43 -10.78
CA GLY A 104 -1.81 10.17 -12.01
C GLY A 104 -2.16 8.84 -12.68
N ASP A 105 -1.86 8.75 -13.97
CA ASP A 105 -2.04 7.51 -14.72
C ASP A 105 -1.06 6.42 -14.26
N PHE A 106 -1.51 5.17 -14.32
CA PHE A 106 -0.64 4.02 -14.09
C PHE A 106 0.37 3.91 -15.25
N PRO A 107 1.68 4.08 -15.02
CA PRO A 107 2.68 4.25 -16.08
C PRO A 107 3.14 2.91 -16.67
N ALA A 108 2.20 2.07 -17.11
CA ALA A 108 2.49 0.80 -17.72
C ALA A 108 1.48 0.47 -18.81
N GLU A 109 1.91 -0.35 -19.77
CA GLU A 109 1.06 -0.88 -20.81
C GLU A 109 0.50 -2.24 -20.42
N TRP A 110 -0.72 -2.53 -20.90
CA TRP A 110 -1.31 -3.84 -20.75
C TRP A 110 -0.60 -4.87 -21.63
N ILE A 111 -0.23 -5.99 -21.04
CA ILE A 111 0.35 -7.13 -21.74
C ILE A 111 -0.60 -8.32 -21.73
N THR A 112 -0.64 -9.05 -22.82
CA THR A 112 -1.41 -10.29 -22.96
C THR A 112 -0.74 -11.23 -23.94
N LYS A 113 -1.23 -12.47 -24.00
CA LYS A 113 -0.80 -13.42 -25.02
C LYS A 113 -1.40 -13.02 -26.39
N PRO A 114 -0.63 -13.01 -27.49
CA PRO A 114 -1.15 -12.80 -28.82
C PRO A 114 -2.27 -13.80 -29.14
N ASN A 115 -3.34 -13.31 -29.79
CA ASN A 115 -4.52 -14.11 -30.17
C ASN A 115 -5.19 -14.84 -28.96
N TYR A 116 -5.11 -14.26 -27.79
CA TYR A 116 -5.79 -14.80 -26.60
C TYR A 116 -7.27 -14.45 -26.64
N HIS A 117 -8.11 -15.47 -26.84
CA HIS A 117 -9.56 -15.34 -26.85
C HIS A 117 -10.17 -16.28 -25.83
N VAL A 118 -11.04 -15.75 -25.01
CA VAL A 118 -11.88 -16.56 -24.10
C VAL A 118 -13.19 -16.83 -24.81
N GLY A 119 -13.47 -18.10 -25.10
CA GLY A 119 -14.73 -18.50 -25.74
C GLY A 119 -15.92 -18.23 -24.82
N PHE A 120 -17.09 -18.01 -25.41
CA PHE A 120 -18.34 -17.81 -24.68
C PHE A 120 -18.56 -18.93 -23.66
N ARG A 121 -18.83 -18.57 -22.39
CA ARG A 121 -19.02 -19.48 -21.24
C ARG A 121 -17.83 -20.42 -20.94
N LYS A 122 -16.63 -20.06 -21.37
CA LYS A 122 -15.40 -20.79 -21.01
C LYS A 122 -14.61 -19.98 -19.98
N SER A 123 -14.00 -20.70 -19.04
CA SER A 123 -13.03 -20.07 -18.14
C SER A 123 -11.74 -19.75 -18.90
N PRO A 124 -11.15 -18.57 -18.67
CA PRO A 124 -9.86 -18.24 -19.24
C PRO A 124 -8.77 -19.19 -18.71
N ILE A 125 -7.84 -19.57 -19.59
CA ILE A 125 -6.66 -20.34 -19.20
C ILE A 125 -5.69 -19.38 -18.51
N PRO A 126 -5.15 -19.72 -17.33
CA PRO A 126 -4.13 -18.89 -16.69
C PRO A 126 -2.91 -18.67 -17.60
N LEU A 127 -2.38 -17.45 -17.58
CA LEU A 127 -1.19 -17.07 -18.32
C LEU A 127 0.00 -16.92 -17.38
N VAL A 128 1.17 -17.32 -17.87
CA VAL A 128 2.44 -17.11 -17.15
C VAL A 128 3.29 -16.14 -17.95
N PHE A 129 3.63 -15.02 -17.31
CA PHE A 129 4.56 -14.03 -17.85
C PHE A 129 5.87 -14.11 -17.10
N LYS A 130 6.96 -14.11 -17.88
CA LYS A 130 8.30 -14.23 -17.32
C LYS A 130 9.21 -13.14 -17.86
N ARG A 131 9.94 -12.46 -16.97
CA ARG A 131 10.95 -11.47 -17.32
C ARG A 131 12.24 -11.73 -16.58
N GLN A 132 13.35 -11.73 -17.31
CA GLN A 132 14.69 -11.74 -16.73
C GLN A 132 15.33 -10.37 -16.93
N PHE A 133 16.06 -9.92 -15.92
CA PHE A 133 16.79 -8.65 -15.96
C PHE A 133 18.04 -8.70 -15.07
N LEU A 134 19.02 -7.86 -15.41
CA LEU A 134 20.29 -7.75 -14.72
C LEU A 134 20.37 -6.41 -14.01
N LEU A 135 21.01 -6.39 -12.86
CA LEU A 135 21.34 -5.18 -12.11
C LEU A 135 22.83 -4.96 -12.13
N SER A 136 23.26 -3.73 -12.41
CA SER A 136 24.66 -3.33 -12.49
C SER A 136 25.21 -2.73 -11.20
N GLY A 137 24.50 -2.81 -10.06
CA GLY A 137 24.93 -2.23 -8.80
C GLY A 137 23.95 -2.46 -7.65
N LYS A 138 24.31 -1.96 -6.46
CA LYS A 138 23.42 -2.03 -5.29
C LYS A 138 22.19 -1.15 -5.47
N VAL A 139 21.03 -1.75 -5.34
CA VAL A 139 19.74 -1.06 -5.33
C VAL A 139 19.44 -0.62 -3.90
N LYS A 140 19.17 0.68 -3.71
CA LYS A 140 18.75 1.23 -2.40
C LYS A 140 17.24 1.12 -2.19
N LYS A 141 16.46 1.32 -3.25
CA LYS A 141 15.00 1.28 -3.23
C LYS A 141 14.52 0.67 -4.53
N ALA A 142 13.59 -0.26 -4.46
CA ALA A 142 12.90 -0.81 -5.62
C ALA A 142 11.45 -1.13 -5.26
N ARG A 143 10.53 -0.68 -6.09
CA ARG A 143 9.10 -0.91 -5.93
C ARG A 143 8.57 -1.63 -7.15
N LEU A 144 7.76 -2.65 -6.93
CA LEU A 144 7.00 -3.34 -7.96
C LEU A 144 5.55 -2.88 -7.83
N TYR A 145 5.09 -2.11 -8.79
CA TYR A 145 3.68 -1.74 -8.96
C TYR A 145 3.03 -2.76 -9.88
N SER A 146 1.96 -3.37 -9.43
CA SER A 146 1.40 -4.51 -10.12
C SER A 146 -0.12 -4.53 -10.06
N THR A 147 -0.73 -4.82 -11.19
CA THR A 147 -2.17 -5.02 -11.34
C THR A 147 -2.47 -6.07 -12.39
N ALA A 148 -3.70 -6.57 -12.43
CA ALA A 148 -4.18 -7.46 -13.47
C ALA A 148 -5.69 -7.27 -13.68
N PHE A 149 -6.13 -7.41 -14.91
CA PHE A 149 -7.55 -7.60 -15.20
C PHE A 149 -7.91 -9.06 -14.92
N GLY A 150 -8.06 -9.37 -13.63
CA GLY A 150 -8.20 -10.72 -13.11
C GLY A 150 -7.59 -10.84 -11.71
N ILE A 151 -6.92 -11.96 -11.48
CA ILE A 151 -6.14 -12.19 -10.25
C ILE A 151 -4.72 -12.61 -10.64
N TYR A 152 -3.74 -12.29 -9.79
CA TYR A 152 -2.37 -12.70 -10.02
C TYR A 152 -1.67 -13.16 -8.73
N SER A 153 -0.61 -13.92 -8.94
CA SER A 153 0.48 -14.14 -7.99
C SER A 153 1.81 -13.98 -8.70
N PHE A 154 2.88 -13.73 -7.97
CA PHE A 154 4.19 -13.62 -8.58
C PHE A 154 5.30 -14.17 -7.68
N THR A 155 6.42 -14.49 -8.31
CA THR A 155 7.67 -14.82 -7.64
C THR A 155 8.81 -13.97 -8.20
N LEU A 156 9.77 -13.63 -7.36
CA LEU A 156 11.02 -13.01 -7.74
C LEU A 156 12.18 -13.95 -7.35
N CYS A 157 13.01 -14.34 -8.31
CA CYS A 157 14.08 -15.33 -8.12
C CYS A 157 13.57 -16.63 -7.46
N GLY A 158 12.35 -17.05 -7.82
CA GLY A 158 11.72 -18.26 -7.28
C GLY A 158 11.13 -18.13 -5.88
N LYS A 159 11.19 -16.94 -5.26
CA LYS A 159 10.63 -16.67 -3.93
C LYS A 159 9.29 -15.95 -4.03
N GLU A 160 8.31 -16.36 -3.24
CA GLU A 160 7.09 -15.55 -2.98
C GLU A 160 7.49 -14.33 -2.16
N ILE A 161 7.07 -13.14 -2.61
CA ILE A 161 7.46 -11.85 -2.01
C ILE A 161 6.36 -11.32 -1.07
N SER A 162 5.12 -11.75 -1.28
CA SER A 162 3.96 -11.31 -0.52
C SER A 162 3.07 -12.51 -0.17
N ASP A 163 2.40 -12.38 0.96
CA ASP A 163 1.32 -13.28 1.39
C ASP A 163 -0.04 -12.93 0.80
N ASP A 164 -0.11 -11.90 -0.07
CA ASP A 164 -1.34 -11.50 -0.73
C ASP A 164 -1.95 -12.66 -1.52
N ARG A 165 -3.25 -12.82 -1.38
CA ARG A 165 -4.04 -13.80 -2.13
C ARG A 165 -5.07 -13.07 -2.96
N PHE A 166 -5.26 -13.55 -4.20
CA PHE A 166 -6.23 -12.98 -5.13
C PHE A 166 -5.99 -11.49 -5.47
N ALA A 167 -4.73 -11.02 -5.43
CA ALA A 167 -4.38 -9.68 -5.89
C ALA A 167 -4.82 -9.50 -7.37
N PRO A 168 -5.22 -8.30 -7.80
CA PRO A 168 -5.30 -7.04 -7.09
C PRO A 168 -6.53 -6.88 -6.20
N GLY A 169 -7.43 -7.84 -6.11
CA GLY A 169 -8.67 -7.82 -5.34
C GLY A 169 -9.91 -7.65 -6.21
N PHE A 170 -11.07 -7.73 -5.55
CA PHE A 170 -12.38 -7.53 -6.19
C PHE A 170 -12.72 -6.04 -6.25
N THR A 171 -13.21 -5.59 -7.40
CA THR A 171 -13.65 -4.21 -7.63
C THR A 171 -14.70 -4.14 -8.73
N SER A 172 -15.23 -2.95 -9.01
CA SER A 172 -16.00 -2.66 -10.22
C SER A 172 -15.03 -2.48 -11.39
N PHE A 173 -14.68 -3.57 -12.04
CA PHE A 173 -13.63 -3.62 -13.06
C PHE A 173 -13.89 -2.72 -14.28
N GLU A 174 -15.13 -2.26 -14.47
CA GLU A 174 -15.50 -1.31 -15.52
C GLU A 174 -15.15 0.13 -15.13
N ASP A 175 -15.12 0.44 -13.83
CA ASP A 175 -14.94 1.80 -13.31
C ASP A 175 -13.54 2.02 -12.75
N ARG A 176 -12.98 0.98 -12.12
CA ARG A 176 -11.71 1.15 -11.44
C ARG A 176 -10.99 -0.20 -11.27
N LEU A 177 -9.67 -0.15 -11.25
CA LEU A 177 -8.81 -1.28 -10.96
C LEU A 177 -7.87 -0.94 -9.82
N GLN A 178 -7.71 -1.86 -8.90
CA GLN A 178 -6.74 -1.74 -7.81
C GLN A 178 -5.37 -2.18 -8.29
N TYR A 179 -4.32 -1.66 -7.70
CA TYR A 179 -2.96 -2.14 -7.84
C TYR A 179 -2.31 -2.33 -6.47
N GLN A 180 -1.29 -3.17 -6.41
CA GLN A 180 -0.45 -3.36 -5.23
C GLN A 180 0.94 -2.81 -5.47
N VAL A 181 1.59 -2.42 -4.38
CA VAL A 181 2.98 -1.98 -4.38
C VAL A 181 3.78 -2.86 -3.43
N TYR A 182 4.87 -3.42 -3.92
CA TYR A 182 5.73 -4.31 -3.16
C TYR A 182 7.13 -3.73 -3.03
N ASP A 183 7.70 -3.77 -1.84
CA ASP A 183 9.13 -3.52 -1.67
C ASP A 183 9.91 -4.76 -2.09
N ILE A 184 10.51 -4.71 -3.25
CA ILE A 184 11.29 -5.81 -3.80
C ILE A 184 12.80 -5.65 -3.61
N ALA A 185 13.26 -4.50 -3.11
CA ALA A 185 14.69 -4.23 -2.95
C ALA A 185 15.44 -5.30 -2.13
N PRO A 186 14.89 -5.85 -1.02
CA PRO A 186 15.57 -6.88 -0.24
C PRO A 186 15.73 -8.23 -0.94
N PHE A 187 14.98 -8.46 -2.02
CA PHE A 187 14.93 -9.74 -2.74
C PHE A 187 15.67 -9.71 -4.06
N LEU A 188 16.20 -8.55 -4.45
CA LEU A 188 16.91 -8.39 -5.72
C LEU A 188 18.32 -8.98 -5.64
N GLU A 189 18.71 -9.63 -6.71
CA GLU A 189 20.01 -10.22 -6.95
C GLU A 189 20.68 -9.57 -8.17
N GLU A 190 21.90 -9.94 -8.54
CA GLU A 190 22.54 -9.48 -9.78
C GLU A 190 21.74 -9.92 -11.00
N LYS A 191 21.28 -11.18 -10.99
CA LYS A 191 20.42 -11.75 -12.04
C LYS A 191 19.06 -12.04 -11.47
N ASN A 192 18.04 -11.42 -12.00
CA ASN A 192 16.69 -11.52 -11.50
C ASN A 192 15.76 -12.18 -12.51
N GLU A 193 14.83 -12.95 -11.97
CA GLU A 193 13.74 -13.54 -12.73
C GLU A 193 12.42 -13.23 -12.04
N LEU A 194 11.56 -12.47 -12.70
CA LEU A 194 10.22 -12.17 -12.26
C LEU A 194 9.23 -13.03 -13.03
N VAL A 195 8.38 -13.77 -12.32
CA VAL A 195 7.37 -14.64 -12.92
C VAL A 195 6.01 -14.29 -12.35
N PHE A 196 5.09 -13.89 -13.20
CA PHE A 196 3.68 -13.67 -12.86
C PHE A 196 2.82 -14.80 -13.39
N THR A 197 1.92 -15.32 -12.56
CA THR A 197 0.80 -16.17 -12.96
C THR A 197 -0.47 -15.36 -12.86
N VAL A 198 -1.19 -15.20 -13.97
CA VAL A 198 -2.40 -14.38 -14.07
C VAL A 198 -3.57 -15.26 -14.49
N ALA A 199 -4.68 -15.17 -13.77
CA ALA A 199 -5.92 -15.87 -14.07
C ALA A 199 -7.09 -14.88 -14.15
N GLY A 200 -8.19 -15.25 -14.81
CA GLY A 200 -9.35 -14.37 -15.01
C GLY A 200 -10.04 -13.90 -13.73
N GLY A 201 -10.00 -14.71 -12.68
CA GLY A 201 -10.59 -14.35 -11.39
C GLY A 201 -12.03 -13.87 -11.53
N TRP A 202 -12.34 -12.76 -10.86
CA TRP A 202 -13.67 -12.15 -10.91
C TRP A 202 -13.89 -11.22 -12.11
N ALA A 203 -12.82 -10.79 -12.78
CA ALA A 203 -12.92 -9.86 -13.91
C ALA A 203 -13.41 -10.55 -15.18
N VAL A 204 -13.12 -11.84 -15.35
CA VAL A 204 -13.42 -12.59 -16.56
C VAL A 204 -14.11 -13.90 -16.19
N GLY A 205 -15.39 -14.03 -16.55
CA GLY A 205 -16.14 -15.25 -16.29
C GLY A 205 -17.59 -14.97 -15.91
N ILE A 206 -18.31 -16.04 -15.60
CA ILE A 206 -19.70 -15.95 -15.15
C ILE A 206 -19.67 -15.99 -13.62
N PHE A 207 -19.84 -14.84 -13.00
CA PHE A 207 -20.00 -14.74 -11.55
C PHE A 207 -21.48 -14.59 -11.20
N GLY A 208 -22.15 -15.72 -10.96
CA GLY A 208 -23.41 -15.82 -10.21
C GLY A 208 -24.65 -15.07 -10.70
N LEU A 209 -24.52 -14.10 -11.56
CA LEU A 209 -25.61 -13.31 -12.10
C LEU A 209 -25.58 -13.41 -13.63
N ASN A 210 -26.56 -14.10 -14.16
CA ASN A 210 -26.80 -14.09 -15.61
C ASN A 210 -27.03 -12.64 -16.07
N ARG A 211 -26.12 -12.09 -16.79
CA ARG A 211 -26.35 -11.02 -17.75
C ARG A 211 -26.16 -11.54 -19.16
#